data_84b3a2c9d30a133a261805a14a02b34d
#
_entry.id   84b3a2c9d30a133a261805a14a02b34d
#
_cell.length_a   1.000
_cell.length_b   1.000
_cell.length_c   1.000
_cell.angle_alpha   90.00
_cell.angle_beta   90.00
_cell.angle_gamma   90.00
#
_symmetry.space_group_name_H-M   'P 1'
#
loop_
_entity.id
_entity.type
_entity.pdbx_description
1 polymer ?
#
loop_
_entity_poly.entity_id
_entity_poly.type
_entity_poly.pdbx_seq_one_letter_code
_entity_poly.pdbx_strand_id
1 'polypeptide(L)'
;MQAVLTIDPLAAALQALARRAQAIDGLDVQTEIDLGPDSEQRRLDPELESTIYRIIQEALTNVSRHAQATKAVVSVSERDGVVRASVTDDGKGLPDGGRLGPRGDGLEGGFGMSGMRERAELVGGELEMAPAPGQGTAVRLSVPLAGRPTTAV
;
A
#
# COMPACT_ATOMS: atom_id res chain seq x y z
N MET A 1 35.80 1.36 9.54
CA MET A 1 34.48 0.84 9.93
C MET A 1 33.52 0.92 8.76
N GLN A 2 32.85 -0.15 8.54
CA GLN A 2 31.87 -0.18 7.50
C GLN A 2 30.62 0.57 7.87
N ALA A 3 30.18 1.43 6.99
CA ALA A 3 28.87 1.98 7.14
C ALA A 3 27.86 0.88 6.79
N VAL A 4 27.10 0.46 7.76
CA VAL A 4 26.01 -0.47 7.50
C VAL A 4 24.87 0.37 6.96
N LEU A 5 24.48 0.09 5.74
CA LEU A 5 23.28 0.70 5.19
C LEU A 5 22.09 0.07 5.88
N THR A 6 21.51 0.82 6.80
CA THR A 6 20.33 0.37 7.50
C THR A 6 19.13 0.75 6.65
N ILE A 7 18.54 -0.22 5.99
CA ILE A 7 17.33 -0.01 5.22
C ILE A 7 16.17 -0.28 6.15
N ASP A 8 15.18 0.61 6.12
CA ASP A 8 13.95 0.41 6.86
C ASP A 8 13.35 -0.95 6.49
N PRO A 9 13.02 -1.82 7.45
CA PRO A 9 12.50 -3.14 7.14
C PRO A 9 11.25 -3.14 6.28
N LEU A 10 10.36 -2.17 6.47
CA LEU A 10 9.17 -2.07 5.64
C LEU A 10 9.56 -1.73 4.21
N ALA A 11 10.47 -0.78 4.02
CA ALA A 11 10.95 -0.43 2.68
C ALA A 11 11.56 -1.63 1.99
N ALA A 12 12.39 -2.38 2.69
CA ALA A 12 13.04 -3.57 2.11
C ALA A 12 11.99 -4.62 1.71
N ALA A 13 10.99 -4.83 2.56
CA ALA A 13 9.94 -5.80 2.28
C ALA A 13 9.10 -5.38 1.07
N LEU A 14 8.79 -4.11 0.96
CA LEU A 14 7.99 -3.61 -0.16
C LEU A 14 8.77 -3.65 -1.47
N GLN A 15 10.06 -3.38 -1.42
CA GLN A 15 10.91 -3.50 -2.60
C GLN A 15 11.01 -4.94 -3.06
N ALA A 16 11.11 -5.89 -2.13
CA ALA A 16 11.12 -7.31 -2.47
C ALA A 16 9.79 -7.74 -3.11
N LEU A 17 8.70 -7.22 -2.58
CA LEU A 17 7.38 -7.51 -3.12
C LEU A 17 7.24 -6.98 -4.56
N ALA A 18 7.76 -5.79 -4.81
CA ALA A 18 7.74 -5.20 -6.14
C ALA A 18 8.55 -6.03 -7.13
N ARG A 19 9.73 -6.47 -6.73
CA ARG A 19 10.57 -7.32 -7.59
C ARG A 19 9.89 -8.64 -7.89
N ARG A 20 9.21 -9.20 -6.91
CA ARG A 20 8.50 -10.46 -7.10
C ARG A 20 7.34 -10.30 -8.11
N ALA A 21 6.59 -9.21 -8.00
CA ALA A 21 5.50 -8.95 -8.93
C ALA A 21 6.04 -8.82 -10.36
N GLN A 22 7.17 -8.16 -10.53
CA GLN A 22 7.78 -8.05 -11.85
C GLN A 22 8.24 -9.41 -12.37
N ALA A 23 8.88 -10.21 -11.53
CA ALA A 23 9.43 -11.49 -11.94
C ALA A 23 8.34 -12.51 -12.27
N ILE A 24 7.26 -12.52 -11.52
CA ILE A 24 6.21 -13.53 -11.67
C ILE A 24 5.12 -13.06 -12.62
N ASP A 25 4.69 -11.82 -12.49
CA ASP A 25 3.53 -11.31 -13.20
C ASP A 25 3.87 -10.39 -14.36
N GLY A 26 5.15 -10.04 -14.50
CA GLY A 26 5.58 -9.11 -15.54
C GLY A 26 5.12 -7.69 -15.30
N LEU A 27 4.68 -7.37 -14.09
CA LEU A 27 4.19 -6.05 -13.73
C LEU A 27 5.37 -5.14 -13.34
N ASP A 28 5.53 -4.02 -14.02
CA ASP A 28 6.57 -3.07 -13.70
C ASP A 28 6.12 -2.26 -12.48
N VAL A 29 6.72 -2.53 -11.32
CA VAL A 29 6.35 -1.89 -10.07
C VAL A 29 7.45 -0.96 -9.61
N GLN A 30 7.11 0.31 -9.45
CA GLN A 30 8.00 1.31 -8.88
C GLN A 30 7.64 1.55 -7.42
N THR A 31 8.65 1.80 -6.60
CA THR A 31 8.43 2.09 -5.19
C THR A 31 8.92 3.50 -4.86
N GLU A 32 8.12 4.21 -4.08
CA GLU A 32 8.43 5.54 -3.60
C GLU A 32 8.16 5.55 -2.10
N ILE A 33 9.21 5.42 -1.31
CA ILE A 33 9.06 5.26 0.13
C ILE A 33 9.81 6.37 0.84
N ASP A 34 9.06 7.19 1.59
CA ASP A 34 9.61 8.33 2.32
C ASP A 34 8.97 8.37 3.70
N LEU A 35 9.65 7.78 4.67
CA LEU A 35 9.17 7.70 6.04
C LEU A 35 9.84 8.76 6.93
N GLY A 36 10.45 9.77 6.30
CA GLY A 36 11.05 10.88 7.01
C GLY A 36 12.51 10.62 7.34
N PRO A 37 13.22 11.68 7.77
CA PRO A 37 14.67 11.60 7.99
C PRO A 37 15.06 10.70 9.16
N ASP A 38 14.14 10.43 10.08
CA ASP A 38 14.42 9.64 11.27
C ASP A 38 13.95 8.19 11.12
N SER A 39 13.60 7.75 9.92
CA SER A 39 13.03 6.42 9.71
C SER A 39 14.00 5.30 10.11
N GLU A 40 15.29 5.53 10.02
CA GLU A 40 16.28 4.54 10.44
C GLU A 40 16.33 4.38 11.96
N GLN A 41 16.02 5.44 12.69
CA GLN A 41 16.10 5.47 14.14
C GLN A 41 14.75 5.19 14.80
N ARG A 42 13.67 5.35 14.06
CA ARG A 42 12.33 5.23 14.59
C ARG A 42 11.47 4.43 13.62
N ARG A 43 11.19 3.23 14.01
CA ARG A 43 10.34 2.36 13.19
C ARG A 43 8.88 2.62 13.51
N LEU A 44 8.05 2.40 12.52
CA LEU A 44 6.62 2.35 12.76
C LEU A 44 6.29 1.16 13.67
N ASP A 45 5.16 1.26 14.35
CA ASP A 45 4.63 0.16 15.13
C ASP A 45 4.58 -1.11 14.26
N PRO A 46 5.06 -2.26 14.78
CA PRO A 46 5.07 -3.51 13.99
C PRO A 46 3.71 -3.91 13.43
N GLU A 47 2.65 -3.66 14.17
CA GLU A 47 1.30 -3.95 13.69
C GLU A 47 0.97 -3.09 12.49
N LEU A 48 1.34 -1.81 12.52
CA LEU A 48 1.13 -0.91 11.42
C LEU A 48 1.95 -1.32 10.19
N GLU A 49 3.22 -1.67 10.40
CA GLU A 49 4.06 -2.14 9.29
C GLU A 49 3.46 -3.38 8.64
N SER A 50 3.02 -4.32 9.44
CA SER A 50 2.40 -5.55 8.94
C SER A 50 1.13 -5.24 8.15
N THR A 51 0.32 -4.33 8.66
CA THR A 51 -0.92 -3.93 7.99
C THR A 51 -0.63 -3.29 6.65
N ILE A 52 0.31 -2.35 6.60
CA ILE A 52 0.70 -1.70 5.36
C ILE A 52 1.18 -2.74 4.34
N TYR A 53 2.04 -3.64 4.77
CA TYR A 53 2.56 -4.68 3.90
C TYR A 53 1.43 -5.54 3.32
N ARG A 54 0.52 -5.98 4.16
CA ARG A 54 -0.58 -6.85 3.73
C ARG A 54 -1.53 -6.16 2.77
N ILE A 55 -1.83 -4.90 3.02
CA ILE A 55 -2.71 -4.13 2.14
C ILE A 55 -2.05 -3.94 0.77
N ILE A 56 -0.77 -3.58 0.76
CA ILE A 56 -0.05 -3.40 -0.50
C ILE A 56 0.07 -4.72 -1.24
N GLN A 57 0.36 -5.81 -0.53
CA GLN A 57 0.42 -7.13 -1.13
C GLN A 57 -0.88 -7.51 -1.81
N GLU A 58 -2.01 -7.30 -1.12
CA GLU A 58 -3.32 -7.61 -1.68
C GLU A 58 -3.65 -6.70 -2.87
N ALA A 59 -3.30 -5.42 -2.75
CA ALA A 59 -3.54 -4.49 -3.84
C ALA A 59 -2.75 -4.86 -5.09
N LEU A 60 -1.48 -5.25 -4.93
CA LEU A 60 -0.68 -5.69 -6.07
C LEU A 60 -1.21 -6.98 -6.67
N THR A 61 -1.68 -7.90 -5.85
CA THR A 61 -2.32 -9.11 -6.34
C THR A 61 -3.55 -8.78 -7.19
N ASN A 62 -4.34 -7.82 -6.73
CA ASN A 62 -5.51 -7.38 -7.48
C ASN A 62 -5.11 -6.76 -8.82
N VAL A 63 -4.05 -5.96 -8.84
CA VAL A 63 -3.55 -5.38 -10.08
C VAL A 63 -3.17 -6.49 -11.06
N SER A 64 -2.43 -7.49 -10.59
CA SER A 64 -1.99 -8.60 -11.44
C SER A 64 -3.14 -9.41 -11.99
N ARG A 65 -4.19 -9.60 -11.19
CA ARG A 65 -5.31 -10.47 -11.58
C ARG A 65 -6.40 -9.77 -12.36
N HIS A 66 -6.64 -8.50 -12.07
CA HIS A 66 -7.89 -7.87 -12.53
C HIS A 66 -7.71 -6.61 -13.35
N ALA A 67 -6.59 -5.93 -13.22
CA ALA A 67 -6.48 -4.60 -13.78
C ALA A 67 -5.99 -4.56 -15.23
N GLN A 68 -5.36 -5.64 -15.71
CA GLN A 68 -4.71 -5.65 -17.01
C GLN A 68 -3.71 -4.50 -17.13
N ALA A 69 -3.02 -4.22 -16.03
CA ALA A 69 -2.07 -3.14 -15.97
C ALA A 69 -0.69 -3.59 -16.42
N THR A 70 0.12 -2.65 -16.89
CA THR A 70 1.52 -2.89 -17.17
C THR A 70 2.42 -2.29 -16.11
N LYS A 71 1.94 -1.26 -15.42
CA LYS A 71 2.73 -0.56 -14.41
C LYS A 71 1.92 -0.33 -13.15
N ALA A 72 2.61 -0.33 -12.03
CA ALA A 72 2.04 0.08 -10.75
C ALA A 72 3.07 0.87 -9.96
N VAL A 73 2.60 1.77 -9.12
CA VAL A 73 3.45 2.54 -8.21
C VAL A 73 3.00 2.25 -6.80
N VAL A 74 3.94 1.82 -5.96
CA VAL A 74 3.74 1.63 -4.53
C VAL A 74 4.35 2.83 -3.83
N SER A 75 3.56 3.58 -3.08
CA SER A 75 4.03 4.76 -2.39
C SER A 75 3.70 4.65 -0.91
N VAL A 76 4.68 4.93 -0.06
CA VAL A 76 4.46 5.02 1.39
C VAL A 76 5.18 6.28 1.88
N SER A 77 4.45 7.14 2.56
CA SER A 77 5.03 8.36 3.10
C SER A 77 4.46 8.67 4.48
N GLU A 78 5.24 9.42 5.25
CA GLU A 78 4.77 9.97 6.51
C GLU A 78 4.94 11.47 6.46
N ARG A 79 3.85 12.22 6.66
CA ARG A 79 3.86 13.67 6.72
C ARG A 79 2.84 14.14 7.75
N ASP A 80 3.26 15.06 8.58
CA ASP A 80 2.38 15.70 9.57
C ASP A 80 1.68 14.70 10.47
N GLY A 81 2.40 13.62 10.81
CA GLY A 81 1.86 12.60 11.69
C GLY A 81 0.86 11.65 11.05
N VAL A 82 0.82 11.61 9.73
CA VAL A 82 -0.06 10.69 9.01
C VAL A 82 0.78 9.85 8.05
N VAL A 83 0.64 8.53 8.14
CA VAL A 83 1.23 7.60 7.19
C VAL A 83 0.22 7.39 6.07
N ARG A 84 0.68 7.55 4.85
CA ARG A 84 -0.13 7.26 3.67
C ARG A 84 0.56 6.22 2.83
N ALA A 85 -0.19 5.20 2.47
CA ALA A 85 0.30 4.15 1.59
C ALA A 85 -0.65 4.03 0.42
N SER A 86 -0.11 3.80 -0.77
CA SER A 86 -0.97 3.66 -1.93
C SER A 86 -0.37 2.70 -2.95
N VAL A 87 -1.26 2.09 -3.72
CA VAL A 87 -0.90 1.34 -4.92
C VAL A 87 -1.74 1.90 -6.05
N THR A 88 -1.07 2.41 -7.06
CA THR A 88 -1.73 3.01 -8.23
C THR A 88 -1.31 2.24 -9.46
N ASP A 89 -2.26 1.88 -10.31
CA ASP A 89 -1.96 1.15 -11.54
C ASP A 89 -2.48 1.89 -12.76
N ASP A 90 -2.01 1.47 -13.94
CA ASP A 90 -2.42 2.02 -15.22
C ASP A 90 -3.38 1.11 -15.97
N GLY A 91 -4.08 0.25 -15.24
CA GLY A 91 -4.95 -0.75 -15.84
C GLY A 91 -6.30 -0.22 -16.27
N LYS A 92 -7.24 -1.13 -16.38
CA LYS A 92 -8.59 -0.81 -16.91
C LYS A 92 -9.48 -0.05 -15.94
N GLY A 93 -9.04 0.12 -14.72
CA GLY A 93 -9.83 0.83 -13.71
C GLY A 93 -10.88 -0.03 -13.05
N LEU A 94 -11.66 0.63 -12.21
CA LEU A 94 -12.70 -0.04 -11.44
C LEU A 94 -13.97 -0.23 -12.28
N PRO A 95 -14.71 -1.28 -12.00
CA PRO A 95 -16.05 -1.41 -12.58
C PRO A 95 -16.90 -0.17 -12.23
N ASP A 96 -17.74 0.25 -13.15
CA ASP A 96 -18.64 1.38 -12.95
C ASP A 96 -17.94 2.69 -12.58
N GLY A 97 -16.71 2.87 -13.05
CA GLY A 97 -15.97 4.11 -12.83
C GLY A 97 -15.56 4.35 -11.39
N GLY A 98 -15.44 3.28 -10.62
CA GLY A 98 -15.01 3.40 -9.23
C GLY A 98 -16.13 3.46 -8.23
N ARG A 99 -17.36 3.34 -8.67
CA ARG A 99 -18.49 3.32 -7.76
C ARG A 99 -18.58 1.98 -7.06
N LEU A 100 -18.51 2.02 -5.75
CA LEU A 100 -18.76 0.84 -4.94
C LEU A 100 -20.22 0.88 -4.53
N GLY A 101 -20.85 -0.28 -4.48
CA GLY A 101 -22.19 -0.39 -3.96
C GLY A 101 -22.24 0.00 -2.49
N PRO A 102 -23.45 0.15 -1.92
CA PRO A 102 -23.59 0.58 -0.53
C PRO A 102 -22.82 -0.28 0.46
N ARG A 103 -22.57 -1.52 0.14
CA ARG A 103 -21.81 -2.43 0.99
C ARG A 103 -20.36 -2.52 0.60
N GLY A 104 -19.95 -1.79 -0.41
CA GLY A 104 -18.61 -1.87 -0.94
C GLY A 104 -18.28 -3.21 -1.54
N ASP A 105 -19.26 -3.99 -1.83
CA ASP A 105 -19.11 -5.37 -2.25
C ASP A 105 -19.33 -5.60 -3.72
N GLY A 106 -19.37 -4.55 -4.50
CA GLY A 106 -19.26 -4.68 -5.92
C GLY A 106 -17.95 -5.37 -6.32
N LEU A 107 -17.06 -5.49 -5.34
CA LEU A 107 -15.78 -6.14 -5.51
C LEU A 107 -15.73 -7.47 -4.78
N GLU A 108 -16.85 -7.92 -4.32
CA GLU A 108 -17.03 -9.15 -3.63
C GLU A 108 -16.46 -10.31 -4.41
N GLY A 109 -15.66 -11.12 -3.74
CA GLY A 109 -15.05 -12.28 -4.35
C GLY A 109 -13.90 -11.99 -5.29
N GLY A 110 -13.66 -10.70 -5.61
CA GLY A 110 -12.68 -10.35 -6.61
C GLY A 110 -11.49 -9.57 -6.10
N PHE A 111 -11.70 -8.64 -5.19
CA PHE A 111 -10.68 -7.64 -4.87
C PHE A 111 -10.25 -7.61 -3.43
N GLY A 112 -10.81 -8.42 -2.56
CA GLY A 112 -10.40 -8.46 -1.16
C GLY A 112 -10.59 -7.16 -0.39
N MET A 113 -11.50 -6.31 -0.84
CA MET A 113 -11.67 -4.99 -0.25
C MET A 113 -12.14 -5.01 1.19
N SER A 114 -13.04 -5.91 1.54
CA SER A 114 -13.51 -5.96 2.92
C SER A 114 -12.38 -6.36 3.88
N GLY A 115 -11.53 -7.30 3.48
CA GLY A 115 -10.36 -7.67 4.28
C GLY A 115 -9.38 -6.53 4.43
N MET A 116 -9.13 -5.78 3.36
CA MET A 116 -8.25 -4.62 3.43
C MET A 116 -8.81 -3.54 4.35
N ARG A 117 -10.10 -3.29 4.27
CA ARG A 117 -10.74 -2.29 5.13
C ARG A 117 -10.68 -2.69 6.60
N GLU A 118 -10.95 -3.96 6.88
CA GLU A 118 -10.84 -4.45 8.25
C GLU A 118 -9.43 -4.27 8.80
N ARG A 119 -8.43 -4.58 8.00
CA ARG A 119 -7.05 -4.39 8.42
C ARG A 119 -6.73 -2.92 8.68
N ALA A 120 -7.22 -2.04 7.83
CA ALA A 120 -7.01 -0.61 8.01
C ALA A 120 -7.65 -0.12 9.32
N GLU A 121 -8.88 -0.57 9.58
CA GLU A 121 -9.59 -0.17 10.79
C GLU A 121 -8.91 -0.67 12.06
N LEU A 122 -8.29 -1.83 12.02
CA LEU A 122 -7.57 -2.36 13.18
C LEU A 122 -6.41 -1.48 13.62
N VAL A 123 -5.85 -0.69 12.73
CA VAL A 123 -4.76 0.23 13.06
C VAL A 123 -5.23 1.68 13.11
N GLY A 124 -6.54 1.90 13.12
CA GLY A 124 -7.09 3.25 13.20
C GLY A 124 -7.01 4.03 11.90
N GLY A 125 -6.89 3.34 10.79
CA GLY A 125 -6.75 3.97 9.48
C GLY A 125 -8.01 3.90 8.65
N GLU A 126 -7.94 4.53 7.50
CA GLU A 126 -9.01 4.52 6.51
C GLU A 126 -8.46 4.05 5.17
N LEU A 127 -9.24 3.25 4.48
CA LEU A 127 -8.89 2.73 3.17
C LEU A 127 -9.88 3.24 2.15
N GLU A 128 -9.35 3.71 1.03
CA GLU A 128 -10.14 4.23 -0.06
C GLU A 128 -9.69 3.60 -1.37
N MET A 129 -10.62 3.30 -2.23
CA MET A 129 -10.32 2.90 -3.59
C MET A 129 -10.94 3.91 -4.54
N ALA A 130 -10.15 4.43 -5.47
CA ALA A 130 -10.58 5.51 -6.34
C ALA A 130 -10.00 5.32 -7.74
N PRO A 131 -10.61 5.93 -8.77
CA PRO A 131 -9.97 5.96 -10.08
C PRO A 131 -8.65 6.71 -9.99
N ALA A 132 -7.63 6.18 -10.65
CA ALA A 132 -6.36 6.87 -10.76
C ALA A 132 -6.40 7.81 -11.96
N PRO A 133 -5.55 8.85 -11.96
CA PRO A 133 -5.39 9.67 -13.17
C PRO A 133 -4.98 8.76 -14.34
N GLY A 134 -5.68 8.88 -15.48
CA GLY A 134 -5.38 8.06 -16.64
C GLY A 134 -6.14 6.74 -16.68
N GLN A 135 -7.18 6.58 -15.88
CA GLN A 135 -8.15 5.49 -15.94
C GLN A 135 -7.80 4.21 -15.18
N GLY A 136 -6.64 4.16 -14.54
CA GLY A 136 -6.32 3.03 -13.67
C GLY A 136 -7.04 3.12 -12.32
N THR A 137 -6.48 2.44 -11.34
CA THR A 137 -7.05 2.39 -9.99
C THR A 137 -6.02 2.78 -8.96
N ALA A 138 -6.45 3.48 -7.93
CA ALA A 138 -5.62 3.78 -6.77
C ALA A 138 -6.27 3.22 -5.51
N VAL A 139 -5.50 2.44 -4.75
CA VAL A 139 -5.87 2.01 -3.41
C VAL A 139 -5.06 2.87 -2.45
N ARG A 140 -5.72 3.55 -1.53
CA ARG A 140 -5.06 4.47 -0.61
C ARG A 140 -5.41 4.15 0.83
N LEU A 141 -4.38 4.11 1.66
CA LEU A 141 -4.50 3.93 3.10
C LEU A 141 -3.98 5.19 3.79
N SER A 142 -4.69 5.66 4.79
CA SER A 142 -4.22 6.76 5.65
C SER A 142 -4.33 6.33 7.10
N VAL A 143 -3.26 6.49 7.85
CA VAL A 143 -3.25 6.13 9.27
C VAL A 143 -2.63 7.25 10.08
N PRO A 144 -3.41 7.89 10.97
CA PRO A 144 -2.82 8.89 11.86
C PRO A 144 -1.94 8.22 12.90
N LEU A 145 -0.80 8.82 13.17
CA LEU A 145 0.15 8.28 14.14
C LEU A 145 -0.09 8.80 15.55
N ALA A 146 -0.94 9.81 15.72
CA ALA A 146 -1.21 10.37 17.04
C ALA A 146 -1.75 9.29 17.95
N GLY A 147 -1.10 9.13 19.11
CA GLY A 147 -1.49 8.11 20.06
C GLY A 147 -0.97 6.72 19.78
N ARG A 148 -0.23 6.54 18.69
CA ARG A 148 0.35 5.22 18.38
C ARG A 148 1.79 5.18 18.89
N PRO A 149 2.20 4.05 19.45
CA PRO A 149 3.61 3.90 19.84
C PRO A 149 4.50 3.78 18.62
N THR A 150 5.70 4.33 18.74
CA THR A 150 6.76 4.06 17.77
C THR A 150 7.89 3.39 18.51
N THR A 151 8.59 2.51 17.81
CA THR A 151 9.69 1.79 18.43
C THR A 151 10.99 2.55 18.19
N ALA A 152 11.65 2.90 19.28
CA ALA A 152 12.99 3.49 19.18
C ALA A 152 13.99 2.39 18.88
N VAL A 153 14.90 2.69 17.97
CA VAL A 153 15.92 1.73 17.58
C VAL A 153 17.26 2.07 18.26
#